data_287c26af65a9c27f8ddbcc07fc4ad0db
#
_entry.id   287c26af65a9c27f8ddbcc07fc4ad0db
#
_cell.length_a   1.000
_cell.length_b   1.000
_cell.length_c   1.000
_cell.angle_alpha   90.00
_cell.angle_beta   90.00
_cell.angle_gamma   90.00
#
_symmetry.space_group_name_H-M   'P 1'
#
loop_
_entity.id
_entity.type
_entity.pdbx_description
1 polymer ?
#
loop_
_entity_poly.entity_id
_entity_poly.type
_entity_poly.pdbx_seq_one_letter_code
_entity_poly.pdbx_strand_id
1 'polypeptide(L)'
;INADVKEDVEMVGENAYLLDLAIAKRKELKEAYEKEGVRINPLLLIQLPNDNSETLNEGERAIVDMVKTRLDAEYDINVENGKLAIWLSTDKQNLEGLENNYNLTEALLFKQAIALGWDCPRAAVLLIFRDIKSTEFGTQTVGRIMRMPEQHYYTDGILNHGWVYTNLSRDRI
;
A
#
# COMPACT_ATOMS: atom_id res chain seq x y z
N ILE A 1 26.39 7.04 23.04
CA ILE A 1 25.80 6.50 21.77
C ILE A 1 24.47 5.90 22.16
N ASN A 2 23.39 6.57 21.80
CA ASN A 2 22.05 6.10 22.10
C ASN A 2 21.74 4.83 21.30
N ALA A 3 21.49 3.73 21.99
CA ALA A 3 21.01 2.49 21.38
C ALA A 3 19.69 2.70 20.61
N ASP A 4 18.87 3.64 21.07
CA ASP A 4 17.60 4.01 20.45
C ASP A 4 17.75 4.56 19.02
N VAL A 5 18.84 5.26 18.73
CA VAL A 5 19.09 5.81 17.38
C VAL A 5 19.42 4.72 16.36
N LYS A 6 20.02 3.62 16.80
CA LYS A 6 20.30 2.48 15.90
C LYS A 6 19.05 1.69 15.55
N GLU A 7 18.16 1.49 16.50
CA GLU A 7 16.89 0.78 16.24
C GLU A 7 15.99 1.57 15.30
N ASP A 8 15.90 2.89 15.48
CA ASP A 8 15.12 3.75 14.59
C ASP A 8 15.67 3.80 13.16
N VAL A 9 16.98 3.80 12.98
CA VAL A 9 17.62 3.80 11.66
C VAL A 9 17.46 2.44 10.96
N GLU A 10 17.55 1.34 11.68
CA GLU A 10 17.31 -0.01 11.13
C GLU A 10 15.85 -0.20 10.74
N MET A 11 14.90 0.27 11.55
CA MET A 11 13.46 0.22 11.25
C MET A 11 13.10 1.07 10.02
N VAL A 12 13.66 2.25 9.88
CA VAL A 12 13.45 3.11 8.70
C VAL A 12 14.04 2.46 7.44
N GLY A 13 15.20 1.82 7.55
CA GLY A 13 15.80 1.09 6.44
C GLY A 13 14.95 -0.09 5.98
N GLU A 14 14.43 -0.89 6.91
CA GLU A 14 13.55 -2.02 6.62
C GLU A 14 12.24 -1.59 6.00
N ASN A 15 11.59 -0.55 6.53
CA ASN A 15 10.35 -0.01 6.00
C ASN A 15 10.52 0.54 4.58
N ALA A 16 11.63 1.23 4.30
CA ALA A 16 11.95 1.70 2.95
C ALA A 16 12.16 0.55 1.98
N TYR A 17 12.82 -0.51 2.41
CA TYR A 17 13.03 -1.72 1.61
C TYR A 17 11.71 -2.43 1.29
N LEU A 18 10.80 -2.54 2.24
CA LEU A 18 9.48 -3.12 2.02
C LEU A 18 8.66 -2.29 1.02
N LEU A 19 8.75 -0.97 1.10
CA LEU A 19 8.12 -0.08 0.12
C LEU A 19 8.67 -0.34 -1.29
N ASP A 20 9.97 -0.47 -1.44
CA ASP A 20 10.60 -0.77 -2.73
C ASP A 20 10.14 -2.11 -3.30
N LEU A 21 10.04 -3.14 -2.46
CA LEU A 21 9.51 -4.46 -2.87
C LEU A 21 8.06 -4.37 -3.35
N ALA A 22 7.22 -3.65 -2.63
CA ALA A 22 5.81 -3.46 -2.97
C ALA A 22 5.65 -2.71 -4.30
N ILE A 23 6.42 -1.66 -4.52
CA ILE A 23 6.44 -0.90 -5.78
C ILE A 23 6.93 -1.79 -6.94
N ALA A 24 7.98 -2.56 -6.72
CA ALA A 24 8.50 -3.48 -7.74
C ALA A 24 7.43 -4.52 -8.15
N LYS A 25 6.70 -5.07 -7.18
CA LYS A 25 5.60 -5.99 -7.46
C LYS A 25 4.47 -5.32 -8.24
N ARG A 26 4.06 -4.11 -7.85
CA ARG A 26 3.05 -3.35 -8.58
C ARG A 26 3.45 -3.16 -10.04
N LYS A 27 4.69 -2.78 -10.29
CA LYS A 27 5.21 -2.59 -11.65
C LYS A 27 5.21 -3.89 -12.46
N GLU A 28 5.63 -4.98 -11.83
CA GLU A 28 5.60 -6.32 -12.44
C GLU A 28 4.17 -6.73 -12.84
N LEU A 29 3.18 -6.48 -11.98
CA LEU A 29 1.77 -6.74 -12.27
C LEU A 29 1.26 -5.88 -13.43
N LYS A 30 1.64 -4.60 -13.48
CA LYS A 30 1.27 -3.72 -14.59
C LYS A 30 1.80 -4.23 -15.93
N GLU A 31 3.06 -4.63 -15.98
CA GLU A 31 3.69 -5.20 -17.17
C GLU A 31 3.01 -6.52 -17.58
N ALA A 32 2.61 -7.36 -16.61
CA ALA A 32 1.89 -8.59 -16.87
C ALA A 32 0.50 -8.35 -17.45
N TYR A 33 -0.26 -7.36 -16.96
CA TYR A 33 -1.52 -6.95 -17.57
C TYR A 33 -1.34 -6.47 -19.01
N GLU A 34 -0.33 -5.66 -19.27
CA GLU A 34 -0.02 -5.17 -20.61
C GLU A 34 0.26 -6.32 -21.58
N LYS A 35 0.99 -7.35 -21.15
CA LYS A 35 1.24 -8.56 -21.94
C LYS A 35 -0.02 -9.37 -22.24
N GLU A 36 -0.96 -9.38 -21.32
CA GLU A 36 -2.28 -10.00 -21.50
C GLU A 36 -3.22 -9.16 -22.40
N GLY A 37 -2.79 -7.97 -22.81
CA GLY A 37 -3.61 -7.05 -23.59
C GLY A 37 -4.71 -6.37 -22.77
N VAL A 38 -4.58 -6.35 -21.45
CA VAL A 38 -5.55 -5.79 -20.51
C VAL A 38 -5.06 -4.46 -19.98
N ARG A 39 -5.91 -3.43 -20.03
CA ARG A 39 -5.59 -2.09 -19.54
C ARG A 39 -6.08 -1.93 -18.10
N ILE A 40 -5.26 -2.37 -17.16
CA ILE A 40 -5.48 -2.19 -15.72
C ILE A 40 -4.24 -1.54 -15.11
N ASN A 41 -4.44 -0.48 -14.34
CA ASN A 41 -3.40 0.15 -13.55
C ASN A 41 -3.46 -0.37 -12.11
N PRO A 42 -2.61 -1.32 -11.70
CA PRO A 42 -2.68 -1.90 -10.36
C PRO A 42 -2.46 -0.84 -9.30
N LEU A 43 -3.23 -0.88 -8.21
CA LEU A 43 -3.11 0.03 -7.08
C LEU A 43 -2.37 -0.65 -5.93
N LEU A 44 -1.34 0.03 -5.43
CA LEU A 44 -0.68 -0.33 -4.17
C LEU A 44 -1.42 0.34 -3.01
N LEU A 45 -1.90 -0.46 -2.07
CA LEU A 45 -2.45 0.02 -0.80
C LEU A 45 -1.34 0.06 0.25
N ILE A 46 -1.13 1.22 0.87
CA ILE A 46 -0.13 1.42 1.93
C ILE A 46 -0.87 1.75 3.21
N GLN A 47 -0.88 0.81 4.15
CA GLN A 47 -1.59 0.93 5.41
C GLN A 47 -0.65 1.29 6.54
N LEU A 48 -0.96 2.41 7.22
CA LEU A 48 -0.31 2.81 8.45
C LEU A 48 -0.79 1.94 9.64
N PRO A 49 -0.03 1.87 10.74
CA PRO A 49 -0.46 1.18 11.94
C PRO A 49 -1.86 1.65 12.39
N ASN A 50 -2.74 0.70 12.69
CA ASN A 50 -4.09 0.98 13.15
C ASN A 50 -4.18 0.78 14.67
N ASP A 51 -4.18 1.86 15.41
CA ASP A 51 -4.28 1.91 16.87
C ASP A 51 -5.64 2.42 17.36
N ASN A 52 -6.65 2.45 16.50
CA ASN A 52 -7.97 3.04 16.72
C ASN A 52 -7.97 4.57 16.94
N SER A 53 -6.85 5.25 16.72
CA SER A 53 -6.76 6.70 16.73
C SER A 53 -6.90 7.26 15.32
N GLU A 54 -7.71 8.31 15.15
CA GLU A 54 -7.82 9.03 13.88
C GLU A 54 -6.61 9.94 13.63
N THR A 55 -5.92 10.33 14.69
CA THR A 55 -4.74 11.20 14.59
C THR A 55 -3.47 10.38 14.41
N LEU A 56 -2.48 10.97 13.76
CA LEU A 56 -1.17 10.37 13.58
C LEU A 56 -0.26 10.67 14.79
N ASN A 57 0.38 9.65 15.33
CA ASN A 57 1.48 9.82 16.28
C ASN A 57 2.79 10.18 15.55
N GLU A 58 3.86 10.45 16.29
CA GLU A 58 5.16 10.84 15.71
C GLU A 58 5.75 9.75 14.80
N GLY A 59 5.67 8.49 15.22
CA GLY A 59 6.16 7.36 14.44
C GLY A 59 5.41 7.20 13.11
N GLU A 60 4.10 7.35 13.13
CA GLU A 60 3.26 7.31 11.94
C GLU A 60 3.53 8.49 11.00
N ARG A 61 3.73 9.70 11.53
CA ARG A 61 4.15 10.87 10.73
C ARG A 61 5.49 10.64 10.06
N ALA A 62 6.44 10.05 10.76
CA ALA A 62 7.75 9.70 10.19
C ALA A 62 7.61 8.69 9.05
N ILE A 63 6.74 7.69 9.18
CA ILE A 63 6.43 6.75 8.11
C ILE A 63 5.79 7.46 6.91
N VAL A 64 4.82 8.34 7.14
CA VAL A 64 4.17 9.12 6.07
C VAL A 64 5.19 9.95 5.31
N ASP A 65 6.06 10.66 6.02
CA ASP A 65 7.10 11.49 5.41
C ASP A 65 8.10 10.65 4.61
N MET A 66 8.53 9.53 5.13
CA MET A 66 9.40 8.58 4.43
C MET A 66 8.74 8.06 3.16
N VAL A 67 7.50 7.61 3.24
CA VAL A 67 6.75 7.09 2.09
C VAL A 67 6.59 8.15 1.02
N LYS A 68 6.12 9.34 1.37
CA LYS A 68 5.94 10.44 0.42
C LYS A 68 7.25 10.84 -0.25
N THR A 69 8.30 11.02 0.53
CA THR A 69 9.63 11.43 0.04
C THR A 69 10.20 10.38 -0.92
N ARG A 70 10.15 9.13 -0.53
CA ARG A 70 10.71 8.04 -1.34
C ARG A 70 9.91 7.79 -2.63
N LEU A 71 8.59 7.81 -2.55
CA LEU A 71 7.73 7.66 -3.74
C LEU A 71 7.96 8.79 -4.75
N ASP A 72 8.13 10.02 -4.27
CA ASP A 72 8.42 11.16 -5.14
C ASP A 72 9.82 11.08 -5.75
N ALA A 73 10.85 10.92 -4.92
CA ALA A 73 12.24 10.98 -5.35
C ALA A 73 12.67 9.80 -6.24
N GLU A 74 12.21 8.59 -5.92
CA GLU A 74 12.67 7.37 -6.59
C GLU A 74 11.73 6.90 -7.72
N TYR A 75 10.44 7.24 -7.65
CA TYR A 75 9.41 6.64 -8.52
C TYR A 75 8.53 7.66 -9.23
N ASP A 76 8.72 8.95 -8.99
CA ASP A 76 7.87 10.02 -9.52
C ASP A 76 6.37 9.78 -9.23
N ILE A 77 6.08 9.33 -8.01
CA ILE A 77 4.73 9.12 -7.49
C ILE A 77 4.47 10.15 -6.38
N ASN A 78 3.60 11.12 -6.65
CA ASN A 78 3.26 12.18 -5.72
C ASN A 78 1.80 12.64 -5.88
N VAL A 79 1.34 13.45 -4.94
CA VAL A 79 -0.03 13.99 -4.96
C VAL A 79 -0.24 14.92 -6.14
N GLU A 80 0.73 15.75 -6.47
CA GLU A 80 0.64 16.78 -7.50
C GLU A 80 0.45 16.18 -8.90
N ASN A 81 1.10 15.07 -9.20
CA ASN A 81 0.94 14.39 -10.48
C ASN A 81 -0.25 13.41 -10.54
N GLY A 82 -0.99 13.28 -9.44
CA GLY A 82 -2.15 12.40 -9.33
C GLY A 82 -1.86 10.92 -9.09
N LYS A 83 -0.60 10.54 -9.01
CA LYS A 83 -0.22 9.13 -8.83
C LYS A 83 -0.29 8.63 -7.39
N LEU A 84 -0.28 9.55 -6.42
CA LEU A 84 -0.46 9.25 -5.00
C LEU A 84 -1.79 9.78 -4.50
N ALA A 85 -2.60 8.90 -3.93
CA ALA A 85 -3.80 9.26 -3.18
C ALA A 85 -3.53 9.15 -1.68
N ILE A 86 -4.20 10.00 -0.90
CA ILE A 86 -4.12 10.01 0.56
C ILE A 86 -5.52 9.96 1.14
N TRP A 87 -5.72 9.06 2.08
CA TRP A 87 -6.98 8.90 2.80
C TRP A 87 -6.70 8.82 4.30
N LEU A 88 -6.49 9.97 4.89
CA LEU A 88 -6.33 10.18 6.33
C LEU A 88 -7.48 11.03 6.85
N SER A 89 -7.68 11.11 8.16
CA SER A 89 -8.79 11.86 8.74
C SER A 89 -8.72 13.36 8.43
N THR A 90 -7.51 13.91 8.37
CA THR A 90 -7.25 15.35 8.14
C THR A 90 -6.68 15.67 6.76
N ASP A 91 -6.33 14.68 5.98
CA ASP A 91 -5.74 14.86 4.65
C ASP A 91 -6.33 13.85 3.68
N LYS A 92 -7.08 14.34 2.70
CA LYS A 92 -7.73 13.54 1.66
C LYS A 92 -7.37 14.11 0.29
N GLN A 93 -6.65 13.34 -0.51
CA GLN A 93 -6.14 13.74 -1.81
C GLN A 93 -6.37 12.64 -2.85
N ASN A 94 -6.85 13.04 -4.03
CA ASN A 94 -6.95 12.18 -5.21
C ASN A 94 -7.82 10.92 -5.01
N LEU A 95 -8.87 11.00 -4.19
CA LEU A 95 -9.72 9.85 -3.87
C LEU A 95 -10.78 9.56 -4.92
N GLU A 96 -11.09 10.52 -5.79
CA GLU A 96 -12.14 10.36 -6.80
C GLU A 96 -11.76 9.32 -7.86
N GLY A 97 -12.65 8.37 -8.09
CA GLY A 97 -12.50 7.39 -9.15
C GLY A 97 -11.41 6.34 -8.93
N LEU A 98 -10.92 6.16 -7.70
CA LEU A 98 -9.88 5.19 -7.38
C LEU A 98 -10.21 3.76 -7.83
N GLU A 99 -11.48 3.39 -7.81
CA GLU A 99 -11.97 2.05 -8.16
C GLU A 99 -11.91 1.75 -9.65
N ASN A 100 -11.78 2.79 -10.48
CA ASN A 100 -11.71 2.62 -11.93
C ASN A 100 -10.37 2.00 -12.34
N ASN A 101 -10.42 0.91 -13.11
CA ASN A 101 -9.23 0.17 -13.56
C ASN A 101 -8.21 1.02 -14.33
N TYR A 102 -8.63 2.13 -14.93
CA TYR A 102 -7.79 3.03 -15.71
C TYR A 102 -7.31 4.27 -14.93
N ASN A 103 -7.72 4.40 -13.68
CA ASN A 103 -7.36 5.54 -12.85
C ASN A 103 -5.84 5.71 -12.75
N LEU A 104 -5.38 6.96 -12.82
CA LEU A 104 -3.96 7.33 -12.84
C LEU A 104 -3.24 6.98 -11.53
N THR A 105 -3.95 6.94 -10.40
CA THR A 105 -3.36 6.71 -9.09
C THR A 105 -2.74 5.32 -9.00
N GLU A 106 -1.50 5.29 -8.54
CA GLU A 106 -0.68 4.08 -8.42
C GLU A 106 -0.54 3.59 -6.98
N ALA A 107 -0.66 4.50 -6.01
CA ALA A 107 -0.55 4.20 -4.58
C ALA A 107 -1.58 4.97 -3.77
N LEU A 108 -2.13 4.34 -2.74
CA LEU A 108 -3.03 4.94 -1.74
C LEU A 108 -2.45 4.76 -0.35
N LEU A 109 -2.19 5.85 0.35
CA LEU A 109 -1.77 5.88 1.75
C LEU A 109 -2.99 6.10 2.64
N PHE A 110 -3.22 5.19 3.59
CA PHE A 110 -4.37 5.25 4.49
C PHE A 110 -4.05 4.68 5.87
N LYS A 111 -4.85 5.02 6.87
CA LYS A 111 -4.72 4.50 8.24
C LYS A 111 -5.87 3.57 8.62
N GLN A 112 -7.09 4.06 8.65
CA GLN A 112 -8.24 3.30 9.13
C GLN A 112 -9.35 3.11 8.10
N ALA A 113 -9.32 3.88 7.07
CA ALA A 113 -10.54 4.29 6.40
C ALA A 113 -10.86 3.52 5.12
N ILE A 114 -10.33 2.34 4.92
CA ILE A 114 -10.95 1.52 3.91
C ILE A 114 -12.22 0.98 4.52
N ALA A 115 -13.22 1.85 4.49
CA ALA A 115 -14.52 1.63 5.08
C ALA A 115 -15.10 0.30 4.63
N LEU A 116 -15.84 -0.31 5.52
CA LEU A 116 -16.77 -1.38 5.20
C LEU A 116 -17.54 -1.00 3.91
N GLY A 117 -17.36 -1.79 2.85
CA GLY A 117 -18.02 -1.57 1.56
C GLY A 117 -17.19 -0.92 0.45
N TRP A 118 -15.99 -0.39 0.72
CA TRP A 118 -15.12 0.05 -0.35
C TRP A 118 -14.60 -1.14 -1.16
N ASP A 119 -14.80 -1.09 -2.45
CA ASP A 119 -14.41 -2.14 -3.38
C ASP A 119 -13.52 -1.54 -4.48
N CYS A 120 -12.28 -2.03 -4.53
CA CYS A 120 -11.30 -1.61 -5.52
C CYS A 120 -10.61 -2.84 -6.11
N PRO A 121 -11.19 -3.46 -7.14
CA PRO A 121 -10.66 -4.71 -7.72
C PRO A 121 -9.22 -4.60 -8.23
N ARG A 122 -8.80 -3.40 -8.67
CA ARG A 122 -7.42 -3.17 -9.12
C ARG A 122 -6.38 -3.06 -7.99
N ALA A 123 -6.81 -3.02 -6.75
CA ALA A 123 -5.93 -3.04 -5.58
C ALA A 123 -5.34 -4.44 -5.40
N ALA A 124 -4.15 -4.65 -5.95
CA ALA A 124 -3.51 -5.95 -6.06
C ALA A 124 -2.33 -6.14 -5.12
N VAL A 125 -1.80 -5.07 -4.52
CA VAL A 125 -0.67 -5.11 -3.59
C VAL A 125 -1.04 -4.34 -2.33
N LEU A 126 -0.76 -4.93 -1.17
CA LEU A 126 -0.96 -4.32 0.14
C LEU A 126 0.36 -4.31 0.90
N LEU A 127 0.81 -3.13 1.29
CA LEU A 127 1.92 -2.93 2.22
C LEU A 127 1.35 -2.48 3.56
N ILE A 128 1.65 -3.23 4.62
CA ILE A 128 1.19 -2.94 5.97
C ILE A 128 2.38 -2.59 6.85
N PHE A 129 2.43 -1.33 7.31
CA PHE A 129 3.31 -0.92 8.39
C PHE A 129 2.58 -1.14 9.71
N ARG A 130 3.08 -2.03 10.55
CA ARG A 130 2.46 -2.32 11.85
C ARG A 130 3.28 -1.82 13.01
N ASP A 131 2.58 -1.41 14.05
CA ASP A 131 3.18 -1.31 15.37
C ASP A 131 3.40 -2.75 15.90
N ILE A 132 4.60 -3.02 16.41
CA ILE A 132 5.00 -4.31 16.99
C ILE A 132 4.06 -4.76 18.12
N LYS A 133 3.33 -3.81 18.71
CA LYS A 133 2.39 -4.03 19.81
C LYS A 133 0.98 -4.44 19.35
N SER A 134 0.65 -4.28 18.08
CA SER A 134 -0.69 -4.61 17.57
C SER A 134 -0.79 -6.09 17.22
N THR A 135 -1.71 -6.80 17.88
CA THR A 135 -1.95 -8.24 17.66
C THR A 135 -3.05 -8.52 16.64
N GLU A 136 -3.79 -7.51 16.21
CA GLU A 136 -4.91 -7.70 15.29
C GLU A 136 -4.51 -7.43 13.85
N PHE A 137 -4.59 -8.47 13.05
CA PHE A 137 -4.45 -8.39 11.60
C PHE A 137 -5.84 -8.22 10.96
N GLY A 138 -6.01 -7.16 10.19
CA GLY A 138 -7.25 -6.93 9.48
C GLY A 138 -7.46 -7.91 8.32
N THR A 139 -7.96 -9.09 8.61
CA THR A 139 -8.32 -10.12 7.61
C THR A 139 -9.22 -9.57 6.51
N GLN A 140 -10.04 -8.56 6.82
CA GLN A 140 -10.93 -7.90 5.88
C GLN A 140 -10.18 -7.13 4.78
N THR A 141 -9.07 -6.47 5.11
CA THR A 141 -8.28 -5.74 4.11
C THR A 141 -7.61 -6.70 3.14
N VAL A 142 -7.07 -7.81 3.62
CA VAL A 142 -6.48 -8.85 2.76
C VAL A 142 -7.54 -9.43 1.81
N GLY A 143 -8.74 -9.71 2.30
CA GLY A 143 -9.84 -10.22 1.48
C GLY A 143 -10.24 -9.28 0.34
N ARG A 144 -10.06 -7.97 0.50
CA ARG A 144 -10.39 -6.96 -0.54
C ARG A 144 -9.41 -6.96 -1.70
N ILE A 145 -8.13 -7.16 -1.44
CA ILE A 145 -7.11 -7.22 -2.50
C ILE A 145 -7.08 -8.57 -3.21
N MET A 146 -7.78 -9.57 -2.68
CA MET A 146 -7.88 -10.88 -3.32
C MET A 146 -8.93 -10.91 -4.44
N ARG A 147 -9.66 -9.83 -4.66
CA ARG A 147 -10.62 -9.75 -5.76
C ARG A 147 -9.92 -9.49 -7.08
N MET A 148 -10.40 -10.12 -8.12
CA MET A 148 -9.88 -9.94 -9.47
C MET A 148 -10.58 -8.75 -10.14
N PRO A 149 -9.84 -7.86 -10.82
CA PRO A 149 -10.42 -6.72 -11.55
C PRO A 149 -11.41 -7.13 -12.62
N GLU A 150 -11.13 -8.25 -13.26
CA GLU A 150 -12.03 -8.92 -14.21
C GLU A 150 -12.32 -10.32 -13.67
N GLN A 151 -13.54 -10.79 -13.82
CA GLN A 151 -13.96 -12.06 -13.26
C GLN A 151 -13.49 -13.25 -14.11
N HIS A 152 -12.19 -13.36 -14.34
CA HIS A 152 -11.58 -14.49 -15.03
C HIS A 152 -10.14 -14.72 -14.57
N TYR A 153 -9.61 -15.89 -14.86
CA TYR A 153 -8.21 -16.20 -14.60
C TYR A 153 -7.33 -15.74 -15.77
N TYR A 154 -6.21 -15.11 -15.42
CA TYR A 154 -5.20 -14.71 -16.38
C TYR A 154 -4.22 -15.84 -16.66
N THR A 155 -3.61 -15.84 -17.85
CA THR A 155 -2.57 -16.81 -18.23
C THR A 155 -1.33 -16.65 -17.37
N ASP A 156 -0.94 -15.41 -17.06
CA ASP A 156 0.14 -15.18 -16.10
C ASP A 156 -0.38 -15.33 -14.66
N GLY A 157 0.12 -16.35 -13.97
CA GLY A 157 -0.33 -16.72 -12.63
C GLY A 157 -0.15 -15.65 -11.57
N ILE A 158 0.78 -14.69 -11.74
CA ILE A 158 0.97 -13.60 -10.77
C ILE A 158 -0.24 -12.66 -10.70
N LEU A 159 -1.04 -12.58 -11.76
CA LEU A 159 -2.25 -11.76 -11.82
C LEU A 159 -3.45 -12.38 -11.09
N ASN A 160 -3.35 -13.64 -10.71
CA ASN A 160 -4.41 -14.38 -10.04
C ASN A 160 -4.28 -14.38 -8.51
N HIS A 161 -3.36 -13.58 -7.96
CA HIS A 161 -3.07 -13.49 -6.53
C HIS A 161 -3.08 -12.04 -6.04
N GLY A 162 -3.43 -11.85 -4.78
CA GLY A 162 -3.12 -10.62 -4.04
C GLY A 162 -1.73 -10.76 -3.37
N TRP A 163 -1.01 -9.66 -3.28
CA TRP A 163 0.37 -9.62 -2.76
C TRP A 163 0.42 -8.76 -1.50
N VAL A 164 0.91 -9.33 -0.40
CA VAL A 164 0.98 -8.65 0.90
C VAL A 164 2.42 -8.57 1.36
N TYR A 165 2.85 -7.37 1.73
CA TYR A 165 4.16 -7.09 2.32
C TYR A 165 3.95 -6.48 3.71
N THR A 166 4.69 -6.93 4.69
CA THR A 166 4.57 -6.46 6.07
C THR A 166 5.89 -6.63 6.82
N ASN A 167 6.11 -5.79 7.82
CA ASN A 167 7.24 -5.88 8.74
C ASN A 167 7.03 -6.89 9.88
N LEU A 168 5.96 -7.68 9.85
CA LEU A 168 5.74 -8.75 10.82
C LEU A 168 6.49 -10.03 10.46
N SER A 169 6.98 -10.74 11.49
CA SER A 169 7.49 -12.08 11.33
C SER A 169 6.38 -13.05 10.89
N ARG A 170 6.74 -14.07 10.11
CA ARG A 170 5.81 -15.11 9.62
C ARG A 170 4.99 -15.81 10.71
N ASP A 171 5.49 -15.80 11.93
CA ASP A 171 4.87 -16.48 13.07
C ASP A 171 3.65 -15.73 13.64
N ARG A 172 3.27 -14.59 13.04
CA ARG A 172 2.15 -13.74 13.48
C ARG A 172 1.12 -13.43 12.39
N ILE A 173 1.18 -14.13 11.28
CA ILE A 173 0.21 -14.00 10.18
C ILE A 173 -0.81 -15.13 10.27
#